data_40c4c8ee318fc736ca60e212d1011817
#
_entry.id   40c4c8ee318fc736ca60e212d1011817
#
_cell.length_a   1.000
_cell.length_b   1.000
_cell.length_c   1.000
_cell.angle_alpha   90.00
_cell.angle_beta   90.00
_cell.angle_gamma   90.00
#
_symmetry.space_group_name_H-M   'P 1'
#
loop_
_entity.id
_entity.type
_entity.pdbx_description
1 polymer ?
#
loop_
_entity_poly.entity_id
_entity_poly.type
_entity_poly.pdbx_seq_one_letter_code
_entity_poly.pdbx_strand_id
1 'polypeptide(L)'
;MQNRLLSAALMSLVAAFVCAQYAFADDAAAAPQAIITNGAVEAKLYLPDRANGYYRGTRFDWSGVFASLTCRGHNYFGPWFEHYNPKTHDAISGPVEEFLSGTSAIGYDEAKPGGTFLRIGVGVLRKPQEEKFDRFKTYEIADNGVWKVEPKADRITFHHRASDPSSGYAYAYTKTARLLPGKPVLILEHSLKNTGTKTITTEVYDHNFLVIDGTPTGRGFAVTFPFTLTATGELNGFVETQGRSLVYVKDIGPKQQEGQYVMVELKGYGSSSSDYDFRVENQKTGAGVHISGNHPLFKVLFWSVNTVLSPEPYLHFDIKPGQTAKYQIRYEFYTLSKSSP
;
A
#
# COMPACT_ATOMS: atom_id res chain seq x y z
N MET A 1 4.54 -53.76 14.39
CA MET A 1 4.85 -53.16 13.09
C MET A 1 4.07 -51.85 12.81
N GLN A 2 2.95 -51.56 13.45
CA GLN A 2 2.11 -50.37 13.22
C GLN A 2 2.71 -49.03 13.72
N ASN A 3 3.51 -49.03 14.79
CA ASN A 3 4.04 -47.79 15.38
C ASN A 3 5.22 -47.17 14.62
N ARG A 4 5.89 -47.87 13.71
CA ARG A 4 6.98 -47.32 12.91
C ARG A 4 6.51 -46.56 11.66
N LEU A 5 5.33 -46.90 11.15
CA LEU A 5 4.74 -46.24 9.97
C LEU A 5 4.13 -44.85 10.31
N LEU A 6 3.58 -44.69 11.53
CA LEU A 6 3.04 -43.38 11.98
C LEU A 6 4.14 -42.32 12.22
N SER A 7 5.31 -42.72 12.73
CA SER A 7 6.44 -41.81 12.95
C SER A 7 7.06 -41.28 11.64
N ALA A 8 7.09 -42.12 10.59
CA ALA A 8 7.63 -41.72 9.30
C ALA A 8 6.69 -40.74 8.57
N ALA A 9 5.38 -40.91 8.68
CA ALA A 9 4.39 -40.00 8.09
C ALA A 9 4.37 -38.63 8.78
N LEU A 10 4.55 -38.59 10.11
CA LEU A 10 4.59 -37.32 10.86
C LEU A 10 5.88 -36.53 10.58
N MET A 11 7.03 -37.19 10.45
CA MET A 11 8.28 -36.56 10.09
C MET A 11 8.26 -36.02 8.65
N SER A 12 7.63 -36.70 7.72
CA SER A 12 7.51 -36.23 6.33
C SER A 12 6.60 -34.99 6.20
N LEU A 13 5.53 -34.88 7.02
CA LEU A 13 4.67 -33.70 7.03
C LEU A 13 5.37 -32.48 7.64
N VAL A 14 6.11 -32.66 8.73
CA VAL A 14 6.86 -31.55 9.36
C VAL A 14 8.01 -31.08 8.47
N ALA A 15 8.73 -31.98 7.81
CA ALA A 15 9.80 -31.62 6.88
C ALA A 15 9.25 -30.88 5.63
N ALA A 16 8.10 -31.26 5.10
CA ALA A 16 7.46 -30.57 3.99
C ALA A 16 6.98 -29.16 4.37
N PHE A 17 6.47 -28.98 5.60
CA PHE A 17 6.03 -27.68 6.09
C PHE A 17 7.20 -26.72 6.35
N VAL A 18 8.31 -27.22 6.92
CA VAL A 18 9.53 -26.45 7.15
C VAL A 18 10.20 -26.09 5.83
N CYS A 19 10.29 -27.01 4.85
CA CYS A 19 10.84 -26.69 3.52
C CYS A 19 10.00 -25.64 2.76
N ALA A 20 8.68 -25.66 2.90
CA ALA A 20 7.81 -24.65 2.29
C ALA A 20 8.05 -23.25 2.88
N GLN A 21 8.23 -23.13 4.19
CA GLN A 21 8.52 -21.84 4.84
C GLN A 21 9.89 -21.28 4.44
N TYR A 22 10.89 -22.11 4.26
CA TYR A 22 12.22 -21.67 3.78
C TYR A 22 12.19 -21.26 2.30
N ALA A 23 11.43 -21.96 1.44
CA ALA A 23 11.30 -21.59 0.03
C ALA A 23 10.61 -20.22 -0.16
N PHE A 24 9.60 -19.88 0.66
CA PHE A 24 8.92 -18.59 0.60
C PHE A 24 9.78 -17.43 1.12
N ALA A 25 10.63 -17.67 2.12
CA ALA A 25 11.59 -16.66 2.61
C ALA A 25 12.68 -16.37 1.57
N ASP A 26 13.13 -17.37 0.83
CA ASP A 26 14.12 -17.24 -0.23
C ASP A 26 13.60 -16.44 -1.43
N ASP A 27 12.35 -16.63 -1.87
CA ASP A 27 11.74 -15.89 -2.99
C ASP A 27 11.61 -14.38 -2.68
N ALA A 28 11.23 -14.02 -1.46
CA ALA A 28 11.15 -12.61 -1.05
C ALA A 28 12.54 -11.96 -0.91
N ALA A 29 13.54 -12.73 -0.43
CA ALA A 29 14.92 -12.26 -0.28
C ALA A 29 15.63 -12.09 -1.63
N ALA A 30 15.28 -12.89 -2.63
CA ALA A 30 15.86 -12.85 -3.96
C ALA A 30 15.25 -11.76 -4.87
N ALA A 31 14.13 -11.13 -4.48
CA ALA A 31 13.49 -10.09 -5.28
C ALA A 31 14.42 -8.88 -5.48
N PRO A 32 14.45 -8.27 -6.69
CA PRO A 32 15.22 -7.06 -6.95
C PRO A 32 14.87 -5.96 -5.95
N GLN A 33 15.89 -5.32 -5.37
CA GLN A 33 15.73 -4.36 -4.30
C GLN A 33 16.82 -3.30 -4.30
N ALA A 34 16.55 -2.15 -3.68
CA ALA A 34 17.53 -1.10 -3.46
C ALA A 34 17.34 -0.47 -2.08
N ILE A 35 18.40 0.12 -1.55
CA ILE A 35 18.40 0.86 -0.28
C ILE A 35 18.66 2.32 -0.58
N ILE A 36 17.90 3.20 0.07
CA ILE A 36 18.16 4.64 0.10
C ILE A 36 18.37 5.09 1.54
N THR A 37 19.27 6.03 1.76
CA THR A 37 19.51 6.59 3.08
C THR A 37 19.94 8.06 3.00
N ASN A 38 19.61 8.83 4.04
CA ASN A 38 20.09 10.21 4.21
C ASN A 38 20.79 10.40 5.58
N GLY A 39 21.14 9.30 6.25
CA GLY A 39 21.74 9.26 7.57
C GLY A 39 20.74 9.33 8.74
N ALA A 40 19.54 9.90 8.53
CA ALA A 40 18.47 9.94 9.54
C ALA A 40 17.41 8.86 9.32
N VAL A 41 17.18 8.50 8.06
CA VAL A 41 16.25 7.46 7.61
C VAL A 41 16.98 6.50 6.70
N GLU A 42 16.70 5.22 6.83
CA GLU A 42 17.06 4.19 5.86
C GLU A 42 15.79 3.48 5.40
N ALA A 43 15.63 3.33 4.09
CA ALA A 43 14.51 2.61 3.51
C ALA A 43 15.00 1.60 2.48
N LYS A 44 14.48 0.38 2.59
CA LYS A 44 14.68 -0.71 1.64
C LYS A 44 13.41 -0.87 0.80
N LEU A 45 13.56 -0.80 -0.53
CA LEU A 45 12.46 -0.89 -1.47
C LEU A 45 12.69 -2.04 -2.45
N TYR A 46 11.62 -2.81 -2.70
CA TYR A 46 11.61 -3.76 -3.80
C TYR A 46 11.38 -3.05 -5.12
N LEU A 47 12.05 -3.52 -6.17
CA LEU A 47 11.98 -2.96 -7.51
C LEU A 47 10.99 -3.76 -8.37
N PRO A 48 10.28 -3.09 -9.31
CA PRO A 48 9.37 -3.77 -10.21
C PRO A 48 10.11 -4.74 -11.14
N ASP A 49 9.66 -5.98 -11.19
CA ASP A 49 10.14 -6.99 -12.11
C ASP A 49 9.02 -8.00 -12.39
N ARG A 50 8.70 -8.25 -13.66
CA ARG A 50 7.61 -9.15 -14.05
C ARG A 50 7.85 -10.60 -13.66
N ALA A 51 9.09 -11.05 -13.68
CA ALA A 51 9.47 -12.44 -13.40
C ALA A 51 9.80 -12.67 -11.92
N ASN A 52 10.57 -11.77 -11.32
CA ASN A 52 11.21 -11.95 -10.03
C ASN A 52 10.83 -10.87 -9.00
N GLY A 53 9.93 -9.94 -9.35
CA GLY A 53 9.50 -8.88 -8.44
C GLY A 53 8.82 -9.42 -7.19
N TYR A 54 9.04 -8.77 -6.06
CA TYR A 54 8.39 -9.10 -4.79
C TYR A 54 6.87 -9.09 -4.92
N TYR A 55 6.27 -8.05 -5.51
CA TYR A 55 4.84 -7.99 -5.77
C TYR A 55 4.59 -8.09 -7.28
N ARG A 56 3.74 -9.04 -7.68
CA ARG A 56 3.33 -9.32 -9.06
C ARG A 56 1.80 -9.45 -9.17
N GLY A 57 1.08 -8.99 -8.15
CA GLY A 57 -0.38 -8.83 -8.18
C GLY A 57 -0.79 -7.68 -9.09
N THR A 58 -2.09 -7.57 -9.35
CA THR A 58 -2.63 -6.56 -10.27
C THR A 58 -3.49 -5.50 -9.57
N ARG A 59 -3.49 -5.48 -8.25
CA ARG A 59 -4.22 -4.50 -7.44
C ARG A 59 -3.43 -3.20 -7.29
N PHE A 60 -2.21 -3.28 -6.81
CA PHE A 60 -1.38 -2.13 -6.43
C PHE A 60 -0.30 -1.81 -7.47
N ASP A 61 0.13 -0.55 -7.47
CA ASP A 61 1.31 -0.07 -8.20
C ASP A 61 2.58 -0.81 -7.74
N TRP A 62 3.41 -1.20 -8.69
CA TRP A 62 4.67 -1.90 -8.43
C TRP A 62 5.84 -0.97 -8.09
N SER A 63 5.67 0.33 -8.26
CA SER A 63 6.76 1.29 -8.05
C SER A 63 7.04 1.53 -6.57
N GLY A 64 8.11 0.93 -6.07
CA GLY A 64 8.65 1.21 -4.75
C GLY A 64 7.87 0.61 -3.59
N VAL A 65 7.68 -0.71 -3.59
CA VAL A 65 7.15 -1.46 -2.45
C VAL A 65 8.17 -1.44 -1.31
N PHE A 66 7.81 -0.88 -0.17
CA PHE A 66 8.73 -0.75 0.97
C PHE A 66 8.86 -2.06 1.74
N ALA A 67 10.04 -2.67 1.71
CA ALA A 67 10.37 -3.82 2.54
C ALA A 67 10.54 -3.44 4.01
N SER A 68 11.13 -2.26 4.26
CA SER A 68 11.31 -1.66 5.59
C SER A 68 11.59 -0.17 5.45
N LEU A 69 11.32 0.59 6.51
CA LEU A 69 11.81 1.94 6.70
C LEU A 69 12.12 2.14 8.17
N THR A 70 13.37 2.49 8.45
CA THR A 70 13.83 2.71 9.82
C THR A 70 14.24 4.16 10.06
N CYS A 71 13.85 4.69 11.22
CA CYS A 71 14.22 6.00 11.68
C CYS A 71 14.30 6.02 13.21
N ARG A 72 15.42 6.51 13.77
CA ARG A 72 15.61 6.65 15.22
C ARG A 72 15.36 5.38 16.02
N GLY A 73 15.70 4.21 15.46
CA GLY A 73 15.50 2.90 16.10
C GLY A 73 14.11 2.31 15.97
N HIS A 74 13.18 3.00 15.31
CA HIS A 74 11.85 2.51 15.01
C HIS A 74 11.75 2.03 13.56
N ASN A 75 10.92 1.00 13.31
CA ASN A 75 10.55 0.54 11.97
C ASN A 75 9.08 0.84 11.71
N TYR A 76 8.76 1.32 10.51
CA TYR A 76 7.40 1.77 10.16
C TYR A 76 6.69 0.90 9.14
N PHE A 77 7.42 0.14 8.31
CA PHE A 77 6.88 -0.71 7.26
C PHE A 77 7.48 -2.11 7.31
N GLY A 78 6.72 -3.08 6.87
CA GLY A 78 7.14 -4.49 6.84
C GLY A 78 6.01 -5.43 6.49
N PRO A 79 6.29 -6.74 6.40
CA PRO A 79 5.25 -7.73 6.16
C PRO A 79 4.24 -7.72 7.31
N TRP A 80 2.95 -7.73 6.97
CA TRP A 80 1.83 -7.77 7.91
C TRP A 80 0.97 -9.04 7.75
N PHE A 81 1.30 -9.86 6.75
CA PHE A 81 0.64 -11.12 6.39
C PHE A 81 1.49 -12.33 6.77
N GLU A 82 0.85 -13.46 7.05
CA GLU A 82 1.52 -14.70 7.47
C GLU A 82 2.10 -15.47 6.29
N HIS A 83 1.43 -15.44 5.13
CA HIS A 83 1.82 -16.19 3.94
C HIS A 83 2.12 -15.26 2.79
N TYR A 84 3.35 -15.32 2.31
CA TYR A 84 3.78 -14.57 1.15
C TYR A 84 3.48 -15.36 -0.14
N ASN A 85 2.80 -14.69 -1.08
CA ASN A 85 2.70 -15.11 -2.47
C ASN A 85 2.70 -13.85 -3.33
N PRO A 86 3.66 -13.68 -4.24
CA PRO A 86 3.81 -12.44 -5.04
C PRO A 86 2.59 -12.08 -5.89
N LYS A 87 1.68 -13.03 -6.14
CA LYS A 87 0.44 -12.80 -6.90
C LYS A 87 -0.80 -12.57 -6.03
N THR A 88 -0.69 -12.71 -4.72
CA THR A 88 -1.80 -12.39 -3.82
C THR A 88 -2.00 -10.88 -3.76
N HIS A 89 -3.23 -10.41 -3.92
CA HIS A 89 -3.58 -8.99 -4.08
C HIS A 89 -3.09 -8.11 -2.93
N ASP A 90 -2.97 -8.64 -1.72
CA ASP A 90 -2.58 -7.93 -0.50
C ASP A 90 -1.26 -8.41 0.12
N ALA A 91 -0.50 -9.29 -0.55
CA ALA A 91 0.86 -9.67 -0.13
C ALA A 91 1.89 -8.60 -0.52
N ILE A 92 1.69 -7.39 -0.01
CA ILE A 92 2.46 -6.18 -0.28
C ILE A 92 2.66 -5.40 1.02
N SER A 93 3.64 -4.51 1.08
CA SER A 93 3.98 -3.75 2.28
C SER A 93 4.36 -2.29 1.96
N GLY A 94 4.34 -1.45 3.00
CA GLY A 94 4.66 -0.03 2.93
C GLY A 94 3.56 0.80 2.30
N PRO A 95 3.75 2.11 2.07
CA PRO A 95 2.79 2.90 1.33
C PRO A 95 2.82 2.50 -0.14
N VAL A 96 1.65 2.11 -0.65
CA VAL A 96 1.48 1.72 -2.05
C VAL A 96 0.19 2.28 -2.61
N GLU A 97 0.21 2.71 -3.85
CA GLU A 97 -0.94 3.29 -4.51
C GLU A 97 -1.81 2.23 -5.18
N GLU A 98 -3.11 2.42 -5.07
CA GLU A 98 -4.08 1.76 -5.94
C GLU A 98 -4.84 2.82 -6.73
N PHE A 99 -4.85 2.68 -8.07
CA PHE A 99 -5.58 3.54 -8.99
C PHE A 99 -6.88 2.85 -9.42
N LEU A 100 -8.01 3.50 -9.18
CA LEU A 100 -9.36 3.03 -9.52
C LEU A 100 -10.04 3.99 -10.50
N SER A 101 -11.08 3.54 -11.16
CA SER A 101 -12.04 4.37 -11.92
C SER A 101 -13.44 4.06 -11.37
N GLY A 102 -13.87 4.86 -10.38
CA GLY A 102 -15.03 4.52 -9.55
C GLY A 102 -14.82 3.21 -8.79
N THR A 103 -15.66 2.21 -9.01
CA THR A 103 -15.55 0.86 -8.42
C THR A 103 -14.81 -0.13 -9.33
N SER A 104 -14.25 0.34 -10.45
CA SER A 104 -13.69 -0.48 -11.53
C SER A 104 -12.23 -0.09 -11.83
N ALA A 105 -11.69 -0.56 -12.94
CA ALA A 105 -10.40 -0.15 -13.49
C ALA A 105 -10.59 0.65 -14.78
N ILE A 106 -9.55 1.41 -15.19
CA ILE A 106 -9.60 2.27 -16.37
C ILE A 106 -9.88 1.43 -17.64
N GLY A 107 -11.02 1.68 -18.29
CA GLY A 107 -11.44 0.99 -19.51
C GLY A 107 -12.06 -0.40 -19.30
N TYR A 108 -12.16 -0.90 -18.05
CA TYR A 108 -12.70 -2.24 -17.77
C TYR A 108 -14.16 -2.38 -18.18
N ASP A 109 -15.03 -1.39 -17.86
CA ASP A 109 -16.46 -1.46 -18.14
C ASP A 109 -16.75 -1.33 -19.66
N GLU A 110 -15.84 -0.72 -20.41
CA GLU A 110 -15.89 -0.61 -21.85
C GLU A 110 -15.40 -1.88 -22.57
N ALA A 111 -14.53 -2.65 -21.93
CA ALA A 111 -13.94 -3.84 -22.50
C ALA A 111 -14.93 -5.01 -22.55
N LYS A 112 -14.97 -5.74 -23.67
CA LYS A 112 -15.66 -7.04 -23.76
C LYS A 112 -14.79 -8.14 -23.12
N PRO A 113 -15.37 -9.28 -22.73
CA PRO A 113 -14.59 -10.46 -22.37
C PRO A 113 -13.53 -10.81 -23.43
N GLY A 114 -12.29 -11.08 -22.99
CA GLY A 114 -11.14 -11.26 -23.86
C GLY A 114 -10.46 -9.97 -24.30
N GLY A 115 -11.11 -8.82 -24.18
CA GLY A 115 -10.53 -7.50 -24.40
C GLY A 115 -9.59 -7.06 -23.27
N THR A 116 -9.12 -5.83 -23.36
CA THR A 116 -8.09 -5.29 -22.45
C THR A 116 -8.59 -4.06 -21.69
N PHE A 117 -7.99 -3.83 -20.54
CA PHE A 117 -8.18 -2.66 -19.68
C PHE A 117 -6.85 -2.28 -19.01
N LEU A 118 -6.80 -1.13 -18.35
CA LEU A 118 -5.55 -0.55 -17.90
C LEU A 118 -5.50 -0.40 -16.37
N ARG A 119 -4.36 -0.79 -15.78
CA ARG A 119 -4.03 -0.52 -14.37
C ARG A 119 -2.73 0.29 -14.31
N ILE A 120 -2.79 1.52 -13.75
CA ILE A 120 -1.61 2.36 -13.56
C ILE A 120 -0.66 1.67 -12.59
N GLY A 121 0.64 1.65 -12.94
CA GLY A 121 1.67 0.97 -12.16
C GLY A 121 1.72 -0.57 -12.32
N VAL A 122 0.86 -1.14 -13.18
CA VAL A 122 0.84 -2.58 -13.50
C VAL A 122 0.95 -2.83 -14.99
N GLY A 123 0.12 -2.15 -15.82
CA GLY A 123 0.11 -2.31 -17.25
C GLY A 123 -1.28 -2.56 -17.85
N VAL A 124 -1.31 -3.24 -18.98
CA VAL A 124 -2.51 -3.65 -19.72
C VAL A 124 -2.91 -5.06 -19.28
N LEU A 125 -4.15 -5.22 -18.82
CA LEU A 125 -4.68 -6.46 -18.29
C LEU A 125 -5.78 -7.00 -19.21
N ARG A 126 -6.03 -8.31 -19.17
CA ARG A 126 -7.07 -8.98 -19.92
C ARG A 126 -8.32 -9.16 -19.08
N LYS A 127 -9.47 -8.74 -19.61
CA LYS A 127 -10.78 -8.97 -19.00
C LYS A 127 -11.22 -10.42 -19.23
N PRO A 128 -11.40 -11.21 -18.17
CA PRO A 128 -11.95 -12.56 -18.31
C PRO A 128 -13.47 -12.53 -18.55
N GLN A 129 -14.09 -13.70 -18.67
CA GLN A 129 -15.55 -13.84 -18.67
C GLN A 129 -16.06 -13.68 -17.23
N GLU A 130 -16.45 -12.47 -16.87
CA GLU A 130 -17.01 -12.12 -15.57
C GLU A 130 -17.95 -10.92 -15.68
N GLU A 131 -18.90 -10.78 -14.74
CA GLU A 131 -19.94 -9.73 -14.78
C GLU A 131 -19.40 -8.36 -14.34
N LYS A 132 -18.51 -8.34 -13.35
CA LYS A 132 -17.99 -7.11 -12.76
C LYS A 132 -16.52 -7.24 -12.40
N PHE A 133 -15.87 -6.09 -12.29
CA PHE A 133 -14.47 -6.00 -11.82
C PHE A 133 -14.35 -6.48 -10.37
N ASP A 134 -13.37 -7.32 -10.13
CA ASP A 134 -12.96 -7.73 -8.78
C ASP A 134 -11.54 -7.23 -8.49
N ARG A 135 -11.42 -6.18 -7.67
CA ARG A 135 -10.13 -5.57 -7.32
C ARG A 135 -9.18 -6.52 -6.57
N PHE A 136 -9.71 -7.60 -5.98
CA PHE A 136 -8.93 -8.58 -5.23
C PHE A 136 -8.43 -9.75 -6.08
N LYS A 137 -8.90 -9.86 -7.31
CA LYS A 137 -8.48 -10.86 -8.27
C LYS A 137 -7.17 -10.45 -8.95
N THR A 138 -6.26 -11.40 -9.14
CA THR A 138 -5.07 -11.20 -9.97
C THR A 138 -5.44 -11.53 -11.43
N TYR A 139 -5.46 -10.51 -12.27
CA TYR A 139 -5.77 -10.61 -13.69
C TYR A 139 -4.54 -11.03 -14.52
N GLU A 140 -4.79 -11.59 -15.71
CA GLU A 140 -3.74 -11.83 -16.68
C GLU A 140 -3.14 -10.50 -17.17
N ILE A 141 -1.81 -10.36 -17.05
CA ILE A 141 -1.09 -9.21 -17.59
C ILE A 141 -0.81 -9.47 -19.07
N ALA A 142 -1.53 -8.80 -19.96
CA ALA A 142 -1.34 -8.86 -21.39
C ALA A 142 -0.05 -8.13 -21.81
N ASP A 143 0.18 -6.92 -21.25
CA ASP A 143 1.41 -6.14 -21.45
C ASP A 143 1.76 -5.41 -20.15
N ASN A 144 2.95 -5.67 -19.62
CA ASN A 144 3.42 -5.01 -18.38
C ASN A 144 3.96 -3.58 -18.65
N GLY A 145 3.94 -3.12 -19.90
CA GLY A 145 4.50 -1.83 -20.27
C GLY A 145 6.03 -1.76 -20.18
N VAL A 146 6.54 -0.54 -20.13
CA VAL A 146 7.98 -0.28 -20.08
C VAL A 146 8.35 0.36 -18.76
N TRP A 147 9.19 -0.33 -17.99
CA TRP A 147 9.75 0.13 -16.73
C TRP A 147 11.17 0.68 -16.92
N LYS A 148 11.47 1.78 -16.23
CA LYS A 148 12.81 2.28 -16.00
C LYS A 148 12.94 2.69 -14.53
N VAL A 149 13.98 2.21 -13.86
CA VAL A 149 14.25 2.53 -12.44
C VAL A 149 15.59 3.23 -12.32
N GLU A 150 15.62 4.34 -11.59
CA GLU A 150 16.81 5.16 -11.39
C GLU A 150 17.10 5.29 -9.89
N PRO A 151 17.88 4.35 -9.30
CA PRO A 151 18.28 4.44 -7.91
C PRO A 151 19.42 5.44 -7.74
N LYS A 152 19.35 6.23 -6.64
CA LYS A 152 20.41 7.08 -6.11
C LYS A 152 20.54 6.84 -4.61
N ALA A 153 21.54 7.42 -3.96
CA ALA A 153 21.77 7.20 -2.55
C ALA A 153 20.59 7.60 -1.65
N ASP A 154 19.91 8.70 -1.97
CA ASP A 154 18.82 9.30 -1.18
C ASP A 154 17.42 9.17 -1.81
N ARG A 155 17.32 8.58 -3.01
CA ARG A 155 16.06 8.47 -3.75
C ARG A 155 16.06 7.34 -4.77
N ILE A 156 14.86 6.90 -5.13
CA ILE A 156 14.63 6.03 -6.29
C ILE A 156 13.51 6.65 -7.12
N THR A 157 13.74 6.80 -8.43
CA THR A 157 12.71 7.25 -9.38
C THR A 157 12.30 6.07 -10.25
N PHE A 158 10.99 5.82 -10.31
CA PHE A 158 10.35 4.80 -11.12
C PHE A 158 9.63 5.48 -12.27
N HIS A 159 9.85 5.00 -13.48
CA HIS A 159 9.11 5.42 -14.67
C HIS A 159 8.39 4.20 -15.23
N HIS A 160 7.11 4.35 -15.48
CA HIS A 160 6.29 3.32 -16.09
C HIS A 160 5.45 3.90 -17.21
N ARG A 161 5.45 3.24 -18.36
CA ARG A 161 4.62 3.61 -19.52
C ARG A 161 3.86 2.39 -19.99
N ALA A 162 2.54 2.53 -20.13
CA ALA A 162 1.70 1.51 -20.73
C ALA A 162 0.73 2.15 -21.72
N SER A 163 0.39 1.41 -22.75
CA SER A 163 -0.53 1.84 -23.80
C SER A 163 -1.41 0.68 -24.20
N ASP A 164 -2.70 0.91 -24.25
CA ASP A 164 -3.70 0.00 -24.81
C ASP A 164 -4.34 0.65 -26.04
N PRO A 165 -3.80 0.43 -27.23
CA PRO A 165 -4.35 1.02 -28.47
C PRO A 165 -5.79 0.61 -28.74
N SER A 166 -6.23 -0.57 -28.25
CA SER A 166 -7.59 -1.07 -28.49
C SER A 166 -8.64 -0.29 -27.71
N SER A 167 -8.30 0.21 -26.51
CA SER A 167 -9.19 1.01 -25.67
C SER A 167 -8.99 2.52 -25.87
N GLY A 168 -7.84 2.95 -26.39
CA GLY A 168 -7.43 4.35 -26.50
C GLY A 168 -6.85 4.94 -25.21
N TYR A 169 -6.67 4.16 -24.14
CA TYR A 169 -6.03 4.57 -22.90
C TYR A 169 -4.52 4.32 -22.93
N ALA A 170 -3.75 5.32 -22.49
CA ALA A 170 -2.31 5.20 -22.34
C ALA A 170 -1.81 6.22 -21.30
N TYR A 171 -0.71 5.90 -20.60
CA TYR A 171 -0.10 6.81 -19.63
C TYR A 171 1.42 6.74 -19.61
N ALA A 172 2.00 7.81 -19.09
CA ALA A 172 3.37 7.84 -18.56
C ALA A 172 3.31 8.27 -17.10
N TYR A 173 3.72 7.36 -16.21
CA TYR A 173 3.71 7.56 -14.77
C TYR A 173 5.13 7.62 -14.24
N THR A 174 5.38 8.56 -13.33
CA THR A 174 6.64 8.68 -12.60
C THR A 174 6.33 8.78 -11.12
N LYS A 175 6.94 7.91 -10.32
CA LYS A 175 6.97 7.99 -8.86
C LYS A 175 8.40 8.15 -8.39
N THR A 176 8.64 9.06 -7.44
CA THR A 176 9.94 9.21 -6.78
C THR A 176 9.78 9.06 -5.28
N ALA A 177 10.43 8.08 -4.70
CA ALA A 177 10.62 7.98 -3.25
C ALA A 177 11.93 8.69 -2.88
N ARG A 178 11.85 9.79 -2.12
CA ARG A 178 13.00 10.66 -1.81
C ARG A 178 13.09 10.97 -0.33
N LEU A 179 14.28 10.80 0.25
CA LEU A 179 14.60 11.20 1.61
C LEU A 179 15.15 12.62 1.64
N LEU A 180 14.64 13.48 2.52
CA LEU A 180 15.16 14.86 2.67
C LEU A 180 16.50 14.86 3.40
N PRO A 181 17.54 15.57 2.89
CA PRO A 181 18.85 15.58 3.48
C PRO A 181 18.83 15.92 4.99
N GLY A 182 19.38 15.03 5.83
CA GLY A 182 19.50 15.18 7.28
C GLY A 182 18.19 15.28 8.06
N LYS A 183 17.03 15.03 7.43
CA LYS A 183 15.71 15.10 8.08
C LYS A 183 15.05 13.72 8.14
N PRO A 184 14.26 13.42 9.18
CA PRO A 184 13.51 12.19 9.30
C PRO A 184 12.26 12.20 8.39
N VAL A 185 12.45 12.42 7.08
CA VAL A 185 11.38 12.71 6.12
C VAL A 185 11.56 11.92 4.84
N LEU A 186 10.50 11.17 4.49
CA LEU A 186 10.29 10.60 3.16
C LEU A 186 9.25 11.44 2.41
N ILE A 187 9.50 11.66 1.12
CA ILE A 187 8.56 12.28 0.19
C ILE A 187 8.30 11.31 -0.95
N LEU A 188 7.02 11.05 -1.23
CA LEU A 188 6.56 10.39 -2.43
C LEU A 188 6.04 11.45 -3.41
N GLU A 189 6.70 11.58 -4.55
CA GLU A 189 6.34 12.53 -5.61
C GLU A 189 5.76 11.76 -6.80
N HIS A 190 4.60 12.18 -7.28
CA HIS A 190 3.86 11.51 -8.35
C HIS A 190 3.60 12.43 -9.52
N SER A 191 3.73 11.89 -10.73
CA SER A 191 3.40 12.57 -11.98
C SER A 191 2.78 11.57 -12.94
N LEU A 192 1.49 11.72 -13.21
CA LEU A 192 0.72 10.88 -14.12
C LEU A 192 0.31 11.69 -15.35
N LYS A 193 0.91 11.42 -16.50
CA LYS A 193 0.56 12.03 -17.78
C LYS A 193 -0.34 11.09 -18.57
N ASN A 194 -1.45 11.60 -19.04
CA ASN A 194 -2.29 10.92 -20.03
C ASN A 194 -1.65 11.05 -21.42
N THR A 195 -1.20 9.93 -21.97
CA THR A 195 -0.62 9.85 -23.32
C THR A 195 -1.56 9.19 -24.33
N GLY A 196 -2.77 8.83 -23.89
CA GLY A 196 -3.82 8.26 -24.73
C GLY A 196 -4.71 9.33 -25.38
N THR A 197 -5.83 8.85 -25.94
CA THR A 197 -6.81 9.68 -26.65
C THR A 197 -8.11 9.91 -25.85
N LYS A 198 -8.31 9.17 -24.75
CA LYS A 198 -9.44 9.31 -23.84
C LYS A 198 -9.02 9.95 -22.52
N THR A 199 -9.95 10.65 -21.86
CA THR A 199 -9.72 11.15 -20.50
C THR A 199 -9.52 10.01 -19.53
N ILE A 200 -8.46 10.09 -18.71
CA ILE A 200 -8.26 9.20 -17.57
C ILE A 200 -8.96 9.82 -16.36
N THR A 201 -10.10 9.25 -15.96
CA THR A 201 -10.76 9.56 -14.69
C THR A 201 -10.32 8.52 -13.68
N THR A 202 -9.65 8.94 -12.62
CA THR A 202 -9.11 8.01 -11.62
C THR A 202 -9.18 8.56 -10.22
N GLU A 203 -9.49 7.66 -9.30
CA GLU A 203 -9.24 7.83 -7.87
C GLU A 203 -7.96 7.09 -7.52
N VAL A 204 -7.07 7.75 -6.81
CA VAL A 204 -5.87 7.10 -6.27
C VAL A 204 -5.85 7.25 -4.76
N TYR A 205 -5.53 6.19 -4.07
CA TYR A 205 -5.24 6.26 -2.64
C TYR A 205 -3.92 5.58 -2.31
N ASP A 206 -3.32 6.06 -1.24
CA ASP A 206 -2.13 5.47 -0.67
C ASP A 206 -2.56 4.52 0.46
N HIS A 207 -2.40 3.21 0.22
CA HIS A 207 -2.61 2.20 1.24
C HIS A 207 -1.38 2.16 2.14
N ASN A 208 -1.46 2.81 3.29
CA ASN A 208 -0.28 3.09 4.10
C ASN A 208 0.39 1.85 4.72
N PHE A 209 -0.33 0.75 4.97
CA PHE A 209 0.19 -0.49 5.56
C PHE A 209 1.24 -0.26 6.66
N LEU A 210 0.90 0.54 7.67
CA LEU A 210 1.82 0.85 8.76
C LEU A 210 1.96 -0.33 9.71
N VAL A 211 3.19 -0.86 9.81
CA VAL A 211 3.62 -1.93 10.73
C VAL A 211 4.64 -1.32 11.67
N ILE A 212 4.17 -0.57 12.68
CA ILE A 212 5.07 0.20 13.55
C ILE A 212 5.69 -0.70 14.61
N ASP A 213 7.00 -0.92 14.49
CA ASP A 213 7.83 -1.74 15.38
C ASP A 213 7.36 -3.19 15.53
N GLY A 214 6.60 -3.71 14.55
CA GLY A 214 5.99 -5.04 14.64
C GLY A 214 5.00 -5.20 15.81
N THR A 215 4.59 -4.10 16.43
CA THR A 215 3.67 -4.13 17.56
C THR A 215 2.26 -4.45 17.08
N PRO A 216 1.57 -5.43 17.69
CA PRO A 216 0.17 -5.69 17.38
C PRO A 216 -0.70 -4.46 17.57
N THR A 217 -1.58 -4.23 16.59
CA THR A 217 -2.49 -3.08 16.54
C THR A 217 -3.55 -3.19 17.64
N GLY A 218 -3.78 -2.11 18.36
CA GLY A 218 -4.70 -2.10 19.50
C GLY A 218 -4.43 -0.93 20.42
N ARG A 219 -4.77 -1.09 21.70
CA ARG A 219 -4.57 -0.06 22.73
C ARG A 219 -3.17 0.54 22.65
N GLY A 220 -3.10 1.88 22.77
CA GLY A 220 -1.87 2.65 22.63
C GLY A 220 -1.60 3.13 21.20
N PHE A 221 -2.41 2.72 20.20
CA PHE A 221 -2.41 3.36 18.90
C PHE A 221 -3.49 4.44 18.82
N ALA A 222 -3.15 5.53 18.12
CA ALA A 222 -4.08 6.61 17.80
C ALA A 222 -3.78 7.18 16.40
N VAL A 223 -4.83 7.63 15.71
CA VAL A 223 -4.71 8.38 14.46
C VAL A 223 -5.44 9.71 14.63
N THR A 224 -4.72 10.83 14.51
CA THR A 224 -5.26 12.18 14.72
C THR A 224 -5.28 12.96 13.42
N PHE A 225 -6.40 13.60 13.11
CA PHE A 225 -6.67 14.40 11.92
C PHE A 225 -6.80 15.88 12.27
N PRO A 226 -6.73 16.83 11.30
CA PRO A 226 -6.89 18.26 11.56
C PRO A 226 -8.36 18.68 11.76
N PHE A 227 -9.31 17.78 11.52
CA PHE A 227 -10.76 18.04 11.61
C PHE A 227 -11.45 17.12 12.61
N THR A 228 -12.65 17.50 13.07
CA THR A 228 -13.48 16.62 13.90
C THR A 228 -14.04 15.49 13.07
N LEU A 229 -13.86 14.25 13.56
CA LEU A 229 -14.21 13.04 12.84
C LEU A 229 -15.67 12.63 13.06
N THR A 230 -16.29 12.14 11.97
CA THR A 230 -17.37 11.17 12.03
C THR A 230 -16.95 9.92 11.27
N ALA A 231 -17.29 8.74 11.76
CA ALA A 231 -16.98 7.46 11.16
C ALA A 231 -18.27 6.71 10.80
N THR A 232 -18.30 6.12 9.60
CA THR A 232 -19.39 5.27 9.13
C THR A 232 -18.82 3.93 8.67
N GLY A 233 -19.34 2.82 9.17
CA GLY A 233 -18.88 1.46 8.88
C GLY A 233 -18.61 0.66 10.14
N GLU A 234 -17.64 -0.25 10.07
CA GLU A 234 -17.42 -1.29 11.07
C GLU A 234 -16.23 -0.94 11.99
N LEU A 235 -16.54 -0.33 13.13
CA LEU A 235 -15.56 -0.09 14.21
C LEU A 235 -15.31 -1.34 15.06
N ASN A 236 -16.25 -2.28 15.07
CA ASN A 236 -16.21 -3.57 15.78
C ASN A 236 -15.82 -3.48 17.26
N GLY A 237 -16.00 -2.30 17.88
CA GLY A 237 -15.66 -2.03 19.27
C GLY A 237 -14.16 -1.99 19.56
N PHE A 238 -13.31 -1.94 18.55
CA PHE A 238 -11.85 -1.81 18.70
C PHE A 238 -11.40 -0.36 18.74
N VAL A 239 -12.09 0.51 18.01
CA VAL A 239 -11.73 1.92 17.82
C VAL A 239 -12.93 2.80 18.14
N GLU A 240 -12.69 3.97 18.73
CA GLU A 240 -13.66 5.02 18.97
C GLU A 240 -13.21 6.34 18.34
N THR A 241 -14.18 7.16 17.93
CA THR A 241 -13.93 8.55 17.56
C THR A 241 -13.93 9.44 18.79
N GLN A 242 -12.83 10.12 19.05
CA GLN A 242 -12.67 11.08 20.15
C GLN A 242 -12.25 12.43 19.57
N GLY A 243 -13.25 13.27 19.22
CA GLY A 243 -13.03 14.57 18.60
C GLY A 243 -12.35 14.44 17.22
N ARG A 244 -11.05 14.71 17.16
CA ARG A 244 -10.24 14.63 15.94
C ARG A 244 -9.45 13.32 15.79
N SER A 245 -9.64 12.37 16.72
CA SER A 245 -8.82 11.16 16.75
C SER A 245 -9.66 9.89 16.66
N LEU A 246 -9.10 8.89 15.98
CA LEU A 246 -9.46 7.49 16.14
C LEU A 246 -8.53 6.90 17.20
N VAL A 247 -9.09 6.37 18.28
CA VAL A 247 -8.34 5.82 19.40
C VAL A 247 -8.70 4.36 19.59
N TYR A 248 -7.69 3.50 19.68
CA TYR A 248 -7.94 2.09 19.97
C TYR A 248 -8.25 1.89 21.46
N VAL A 249 -9.43 1.38 21.73
CA VAL A 249 -9.92 1.07 23.08
C VAL A 249 -9.78 -0.42 23.41
N LYS A 250 -9.52 -1.25 22.40
CA LYS A 250 -9.34 -2.70 22.52
C LYS A 250 -8.29 -3.19 21.52
N ASP A 251 -7.56 -4.24 21.90
CA ASP A 251 -6.62 -4.91 20.99
C ASP A 251 -7.40 -5.75 19.97
N ILE A 252 -6.99 -5.73 18.70
CA ILE A 252 -7.56 -6.56 17.64
C ILE A 252 -6.98 -7.97 17.77
N GLY A 253 -7.84 -8.98 17.75
CA GLY A 253 -7.43 -10.39 17.78
C GLY A 253 -6.93 -10.89 16.42
N PRO A 254 -6.58 -12.18 16.32
CA PRO A 254 -6.09 -12.78 15.08
C PRO A 254 -7.07 -12.61 13.91
N LYS A 255 -6.56 -12.26 12.73
CA LYS A 255 -7.34 -11.97 11.49
C LYS A 255 -8.28 -13.12 11.08
N GLN A 256 -7.94 -14.35 11.43
CA GLN A 256 -8.72 -15.55 11.11
C GLN A 256 -10.06 -15.65 11.87
N GLN A 257 -10.24 -14.86 12.92
CA GLN A 257 -11.50 -14.78 13.65
C GLN A 257 -12.41 -13.73 13.01
N GLU A 258 -13.68 -14.03 12.91
CA GLU A 258 -14.69 -13.13 12.36
C GLU A 258 -14.76 -11.81 13.13
N GLY A 259 -14.91 -10.70 12.41
CA GLY A 259 -15.02 -9.37 13.01
C GLY A 259 -13.74 -8.79 13.60
N GLN A 260 -12.58 -9.44 13.45
CA GLN A 260 -11.29 -8.93 13.96
C GLN A 260 -10.64 -7.93 12.99
N TYR A 261 -11.36 -6.88 12.67
CA TYR A 261 -10.89 -5.78 11.81
C TYR A 261 -11.66 -4.48 12.10
N VAL A 262 -11.14 -3.39 11.59
CA VAL A 262 -11.82 -2.08 11.49
C VAL A 262 -11.88 -1.70 10.02
N MET A 263 -13.05 -1.25 9.55
CA MET A 263 -13.22 -0.74 8.19
C MET A 263 -14.28 0.37 8.19
N VAL A 264 -13.85 1.61 8.11
CA VAL A 264 -14.73 2.78 8.20
C VAL A 264 -14.38 3.84 7.16
N GLU A 265 -15.40 4.56 6.72
CA GLU A 265 -15.24 5.81 6.01
C GLU A 265 -15.25 6.96 7.02
N LEU A 266 -14.29 7.87 6.90
CA LEU A 266 -14.13 9.04 7.76
C LEU A 266 -14.60 10.28 7.02
N LYS A 267 -15.33 11.14 7.74
CA LYS A 267 -15.81 12.45 7.28
C LYS A 267 -15.40 13.54 8.26
N GLY A 268 -15.50 14.81 7.82
CA GLY A 268 -15.17 16.01 8.60
C GLY A 268 -14.19 16.92 7.87
N TYR A 269 -13.51 16.41 6.85
CA TYR A 269 -12.64 17.19 5.96
C TYR A 269 -13.44 18.09 5.02
N GLY A 270 -12.81 19.21 4.60
CA GLY A 270 -13.33 20.12 3.57
C GLY A 270 -12.63 19.92 2.22
N SER A 271 -12.51 21.02 1.48
CA SER A 271 -11.88 21.06 0.14
C SER A 271 -10.45 21.57 0.13
N SER A 272 -9.84 21.76 1.30
CA SER A 272 -8.45 22.22 1.42
C SER A 272 -7.48 21.06 1.42
N SER A 273 -6.31 21.23 0.78
CA SER A 273 -5.20 20.28 0.91
C SER A 273 -4.65 20.20 2.34
N SER A 274 -4.90 21.21 3.19
CA SER A 274 -4.53 21.16 4.62
C SER A 274 -5.27 20.08 5.42
N ASP A 275 -6.36 19.54 4.89
CA ASP A 275 -7.08 18.44 5.52
C ASP A 275 -6.40 17.08 5.28
N TYR A 276 -5.54 16.98 4.26
CA TYR A 276 -4.64 15.83 4.10
C TYR A 276 -3.43 16.00 5.03
N ASP A 277 -3.69 15.89 6.32
CA ASP A 277 -2.70 16.02 7.40
C ASP A 277 -3.16 15.16 8.58
N PHE A 278 -2.44 14.09 8.88
CA PHE A 278 -2.77 13.23 10.01
C PHE A 278 -1.52 12.59 10.63
N ARG A 279 -1.66 12.20 11.89
CA ARG A 279 -0.59 11.56 12.67
C ARG A 279 -1.03 10.19 13.11
N VAL A 280 -0.12 9.24 12.97
CA VAL A 280 -0.28 7.88 13.52
C VAL A 280 0.77 7.70 14.59
N GLU A 281 0.34 7.31 15.78
CA GLU A 281 1.20 7.19 16.95
C GLU A 281 1.03 5.83 17.61
N ASN A 282 2.17 5.19 17.94
CA ASN A 282 2.24 4.02 18.79
C ASN A 282 2.83 4.42 20.15
N GLN A 283 1.99 4.65 21.13
CA GLN A 283 2.39 5.05 22.49
C GLN A 283 3.16 3.95 23.23
N LYS A 284 3.01 2.66 22.83
CA LYS A 284 3.72 1.54 23.46
C LYS A 284 5.24 1.62 23.19
N THR A 285 5.63 2.03 21.98
CA THR A 285 7.04 2.12 21.58
C THR A 285 7.55 3.56 21.52
N GLY A 286 6.66 4.53 21.48
CA GLY A 286 7.00 5.94 21.32
C GLY A 286 7.24 6.35 19.87
N ALA A 287 6.89 5.54 18.90
CA ALA A 287 7.03 5.87 17.48
C ALA A 287 5.83 6.67 16.96
N GLY A 288 6.08 7.69 16.16
CA GLY A 288 5.07 8.47 15.47
C GLY A 288 5.43 8.77 14.01
N VAL A 289 4.42 8.88 13.16
CA VAL A 289 4.55 9.36 11.79
C VAL A 289 3.48 10.40 11.50
N HIS A 290 3.90 11.53 10.94
CA HIS A 290 3.04 12.58 10.44
C HIS A 290 2.99 12.47 8.92
N ILE A 291 1.78 12.29 8.37
CA ILE A 291 1.53 12.10 6.94
C ILE A 291 0.73 13.29 6.43
N SER A 292 1.21 13.96 5.39
CA SER A 292 0.54 15.09 4.78
C SER A 292 0.65 15.08 3.27
N GLY A 293 -0.41 15.57 2.58
CA GLY A 293 -0.47 15.67 1.14
C GLY A 293 -0.65 17.11 0.67
N ASN A 294 -0.38 17.36 -0.61
CA ASN A 294 -0.54 18.69 -1.22
C ASN A 294 -1.78 18.80 -2.12
N HIS A 295 -2.71 17.85 -2.02
CA HIS A 295 -3.95 17.82 -2.79
C HIS A 295 -5.16 17.64 -1.86
N PRO A 296 -6.33 18.26 -2.15
CA PRO A 296 -7.54 18.03 -1.37
C PRO A 296 -7.95 16.57 -1.32
N LEU A 297 -8.50 16.16 -0.18
CA LEU A 297 -9.06 14.83 0.01
C LEU A 297 -10.36 14.66 -0.79
N PHE A 298 -10.51 13.55 -1.49
CA PHE A 298 -11.76 13.13 -2.12
C PHE A 298 -12.57 12.22 -1.19
N LYS A 299 -11.88 11.28 -0.53
CA LYS A 299 -12.42 10.32 0.42
C LYS A 299 -11.34 9.91 1.41
N VAL A 300 -11.72 9.49 2.60
CA VAL A 300 -10.80 8.87 3.56
C VAL A 300 -11.42 7.59 4.08
N LEU A 301 -10.74 6.46 3.87
CA LEU A 301 -11.03 5.22 4.55
C LEU A 301 -10.00 4.97 5.64
N PHE A 302 -10.40 4.20 6.63
CA PHE A 302 -9.49 3.66 7.63
C PHE A 302 -9.73 2.16 7.75
N TRP A 303 -8.67 1.40 7.55
CA TRP A 303 -8.68 -0.05 7.68
C TRP A 303 -7.60 -0.52 8.65
N SER A 304 -7.89 -1.57 9.41
CA SER A 304 -6.92 -2.17 10.32
C SER A 304 -7.27 -3.62 10.66
N VAL A 305 -6.24 -4.43 10.84
CA VAL A 305 -6.26 -5.75 11.49
C VAL A 305 -5.18 -5.79 12.57
N ASN A 306 -5.01 -6.90 13.27
CA ASN A 306 -4.08 -7.00 14.40
C ASN A 306 -2.59 -6.75 14.06
N THR A 307 -2.18 -6.84 12.79
CA THR A 307 -0.78 -6.71 12.37
C THR A 307 -0.47 -5.39 11.68
N VAL A 308 -1.50 -4.61 11.31
CA VAL A 308 -1.33 -3.41 10.47
C VAL A 308 -2.50 -2.46 10.63
N LEU A 309 -2.25 -1.18 10.45
CA LEU A 309 -3.27 -0.16 10.29
C LEU A 309 -2.98 0.71 9.07
N SER A 310 -4.05 1.19 8.43
CA SER A 310 -3.95 1.99 7.20
C SER A 310 -5.02 3.08 7.18
N PRO A 311 -4.68 4.34 7.47
CA PRO A 311 -5.46 5.46 6.99
C PRO A 311 -5.23 5.60 5.47
N GLU A 312 -6.32 5.65 4.70
CA GLU A 312 -6.33 5.62 3.24
C GLU A 312 -6.93 6.91 2.68
N PRO A 313 -6.13 7.95 2.44
CA PRO A 313 -6.56 9.19 1.81
C PRO A 313 -6.69 9.00 0.29
N TYR A 314 -7.87 9.26 -0.25
CA TYR A 314 -8.16 9.20 -1.68
C TYR A 314 -8.08 10.57 -2.30
N LEU A 315 -7.47 10.65 -3.47
CA LEU A 315 -7.45 11.81 -4.37
C LEU A 315 -8.23 11.47 -5.65
N HIS A 316 -8.78 12.48 -6.31
CA HIS A 316 -9.51 12.31 -7.58
C HIS A 316 -8.90 13.17 -8.67
N PHE A 317 -8.76 12.60 -9.88
CA PHE A 317 -8.21 13.28 -11.04
C PHE A 317 -8.99 12.97 -12.32
N ASP A 318 -9.29 14.02 -13.09
CA ASP A 318 -9.72 13.95 -14.48
C ASP A 318 -8.58 14.47 -15.38
N ILE A 319 -7.87 13.56 -16.04
CA ILE A 319 -6.67 13.88 -16.81
C ILE A 319 -7.00 13.77 -18.30
N LYS A 320 -7.22 14.90 -18.98
CA LYS A 320 -7.49 14.94 -20.42
C LYS A 320 -6.25 14.50 -21.22
N PRO A 321 -6.41 14.03 -22.47
CA PRO A 321 -5.28 13.74 -23.35
C PRO A 321 -4.21 14.83 -23.36
N GLY A 322 -2.96 14.43 -23.17
CA GLY A 322 -1.80 15.33 -23.09
C GLY A 322 -1.59 16.02 -21.74
N GLN A 323 -2.57 16.03 -20.83
CA GLN A 323 -2.44 16.63 -19.50
C GLN A 323 -1.69 15.75 -18.50
N THR A 324 -1.24 16.38 -17.42
CA THR A 324 -0.51 15.70 -16.33
C THR A 324 -1.10 16.09 -14.98
N ALA A 325 -1.46 15.11 -14.17
CA ALA A 325 -1.72 15.29 -12.75
C ALA A 325 -0.43 15.11 -11.95
N LYS A 326 -0.23 15.92 -10.92
CA LYS A 326 0.91 15.82 -10.00
C LYS A 326 0.43 15.96 -8.58
N TYR A 327 0.95 15.11 -7.70
CA TYR A 327 0.70 15.20 -6.25
C TYR A 327 1.90 14.69 -5.48
N GLN A 328 1.94 15.02 -4.19
CA GLN A 328 3.02 14.66 -3.29
C GLN A 328 2.44 14.26 -1.94
N ILE A 329 3.05 13.24 -1.32
CA ILE A 329 2.77 12.81 0.04
C ILE A 329 4.08 12.88 0.83
N ARG A 330 4.01 13.43 2.03
CA ARG A 330 5.13 13.62 2.96
C ARG A 330 4.91 12.79 4.20
N TYR A 331 5.90 12.00 4.57
CA TYR A 331 5.99 11.26 5.82
C TYR A 331 7.10 11.85 6.67
N GLU A 332 6.79 12.34 7.86
CA GLU A 332 7.76 12.81 8.84
C GLU A 332 7.73 11.90 10.06
N PHE A 333 8.85 11.24 10.32
CA PHE A 333 9.00 10.26 11.38
C PHE A 333 9.50 10.93 12.65
N TYR A 334 8.89 10.64 13.80
CA TYR A 334 9.27 11.24 15.06
C TYR A 334 9.13 10.27 16.23
N THR A 335 9.73 10.64 17.36
CA THR A 335 9.60 9.92 18.61
C THR A 335 8.76 10.75 19.56
N LEU A 336 7.80 10.12 20.23
CA LEU A 336 6.99 10.75 21.26
C LEU A 336 7.86 11.11 22.46
N SER A 337 7.63 12.30 23.02
CA SER A 337 8.23 12.63 24.30
C SER A 337 7.71 11.65 25.35
N LYS A 338 8.61 11.04 26.13
CA LYS A 338 8.18 10.27 27.29
C LYS A 338 7.38 11.25 28.19
N SER A 339 6.08 10.99 28.38
CA SER A 339 5.37 11.67 29.46
C SER A 339 6.13 11.34 30.73
N SER A 340 6.65 12.38 31.40
CA SER A 340 7.17 12.21 32.76
C SER A 340 6.05 11.60 33.61
N PRO A 341 6.35 10.59 34.43
CA PRO A 341 5.39 9.92 35.30
C PRO A 341 4.72 10.87 36.27
#